data_c0ad7b0dd50fc5482378e4297e4ce74c
#
_entry.id   c0ad7b0dd50fc5482378e4297e4ce74c
#
_cell.length_a   1.000
_cell.length_b   1.000
_cell.length_c   1.000
_cell.angle_alpha   90.00
_cell.angle_beta   90.00
_cell.angle_gamma   90.00
#
_symmetry.space_group_name_H-M   'P 1'
#
loop_
_entity.id
_entity.type
_entity.pdbx_description
1 polymer ?
#
loop_
_entity_poly.entity_id
_entity_poly.type
_entity_poly.pdbx_seq_one_letter_code
_entity_poly.pdbx_strand_id
1 'polypeptide(L)'
;ETELACSAFGQGFTCPMIQEINAMSSVIYGGYYYQPHLVTKVLDSNGGTVKTISPILLKQTISSRISSDIRSYMALSVQQGTSRHSKVQGYSSGGKTGTAEKYPRGNGKYLVSFIGFAPVDDPAVVIYVVVDEPNVEDQANSTYPQYIAQGILSELLPYLNVVPDESEDGTVP
;
A
#
# COMPACT_ATOMS: atom_id res chain seq x y z
N GLU A 1 -4.75 -24.46 15.40
CA GLU A 1 -3.30 -24.30 15.04
C GLU A 1 -3.14 -24.01 13.54
N THR A 2 -3.87 -24.71 12.65
CA THR A 2 -3.79 -24.52 11.18
C THR A 2 -4.23 -23.12 10.75
N GLU A 3 -5.29 -22.56 11.34
CA GLU A 3 -5.78 -21.22 11.01
C GLU A 3 -4.74 -20.13 11.34
N LEU A 4 -4.08 -20.23 12.49
CA LEU A 4 -3.02 -19.30 12.88
C LEU A 4 -1.82 -19.38 11.93
N ALA A 5 -1.43 -20.61 11.55
CA ALA A 5 -0.36 -20.82 10.58
C ALA A 5 -0.72 -20.25 9.21
N CYS A 6 -1.95 -20.42 8.74
CA CYS A 6 -2.43 -19.85 7.48
C CYS A 6 -2.47 -18.30 7.53
N SER A 7 -2.92 -17.74 8.65
CA SER A 7 -2.95 -16.28 8.84
C SER A 7 -1.58 -15.63 8.79
N ALA A 8 -0.52 -16.35 9.19
CA ALA A 8 0.85 -15.84 9.19
C ALA A 8 1.39 -15.49 7.77
N PHE A 9 0.82 -16.09 6.73
CA PHE A 9 1.13 -15.76 5.33
C PHE A 9 -0.07 -15.18 4.55
N GLY A 10 -1.08 -14.65 5.26
CA GLY A 10 -2.18 -13.90 4.67
C GLY A 10 -3.30 -14.76 4.09
N GLN A 11 -3.51 -15.97 4.61
CA GLN A 11 -4.57 -16.88 4.16
C GLN A 11 -5.57 -17.19 5.28
N GLY A 12 -6.80 -17.50 4.90
CA GLY A 12 -7.82 -18.03 5.83
C GLY A 12 -8.60 -16.98 6.63
N PHE A 13 -8.45 -15.69 6.32
CA PHE A 13 -9.27 -14.62 6.90
C PHE A 13 -9.63 -13.56 5.85
N THR A 14 -10.63 -12.75 6.15
CA THR A 14 -11.04 -11.59 5.35
C THR A 14 -11.03 -10.34 6.23
N CYS A 15 -10.64 -9.22 5.64
CA CYS A 15 -10.72 -7.91 6.31
C CYS A 15 -11.15 -6.82 5.31
N PRO A 16 -11.77 -5.74 5.74
CA PRO A 16 -12.04 -4.59 4.90
C PRO A 16 -10.76 -3.93 4.39
N MET A 17 -10.78 -3.39 3.17
CA MET A 17 -9.63 -2.72 2.57
C MET A 17 -9.07 -1.59 3.45
N ILE A 18 -9.94 -0.86 4.16
CA ILE A 18 -9.51 0.21 5.07
C ILE A 18 -8.70 -0.32 6.25
N GLN A 19 -8.96 -1.52 6.72
CA GLN A 19 -8.16 -2.14 7.79
C GLN A 19 -6.80 -2.56 7.27
N GLU A 20 -6.74 -3.13 6.07
CA GLU A 20 -5.49 -3.55 5.44
C GLU A 20 -4.57 -2.37 5.17
N ILE A 21 -5.08 -1.31 4.53
CA ILE A 21 -4.27 -0.12 4.24
C ILE A 21 -3.84 0.60 5.52
N ASN A 22 -4.68 0.64 6.56
CA ASN A 22 -4.34 1.26 7.83
C ASN A 22 -3.27 0.45 8.60
N ALA A 23 -3.35 -0.88 8.55
CA ALA A 23 -2.33 -1.76 9.11
C ALA A 23 -0.98 -1.56 8.40
N MET A 24 -0.98 -1.54 7.06
CA MET A 24 0.22 -1.28 6.28
C MET A 24 0.78 0.13 6.53
N SER A 25 -0.07 1.16 6.62
CA SER A 25 0.36 2.51 6.99
C SER A 25 1.10 2.52 8.31
N SER A 26 0.61 1.79 9.32
CA SER A 26 1.32 1.64 10.59
C SER A 26 2.69 0.96 10.40
N VAL A 27 2.74 -0.12 9.63
CA VAL A 27 3.98 -0.89 9.41
C VAL A 27 5.06 -0.03 8.75
N ILE A 28 4.73 0.79 7.76
CA ILE A 28 5.71 1.61 7.03
C ILE A 28 6.00 2.95 7.70
N TYR A 29 5.13 3.43 8.59
CA TYR A 29 5.27 4.73 9.26
C TYR A 29 5.65 4.55 10.73
N GLY A 30 6.82 3.95 10.99
CA GLY A 30 7.43 3.84 12.33
C GLY A 30 6.67 2.97 13.33
N GLY A 31 5.67 2.21 12.88
CA GLY A 31 4.79 1.40 13.74
C GLY A 31 3.59 2.17 14.32
N TYR A 32 3.40 3.43 13.98
CA TYR A 32 2.34 4.28 14.54
C TYR A 32 1.00 3.98 13.87
N TYR A 33 0.07 3.42 14.64
CA TYR A 33 -1.27 3.06 14.18
C TYR A 33 -2.26 4.16 14.56
N TYR A 34 -2.75 4.88 13.54
CA TYR A 34 -3.70 5.97 13.70
C TYR A 34 -5.15 5.53 13.44
N GLN A 35 -6.10 6.23 14.03
CA GLN A 35 -7.50 6.08 13.68
C GLN A 35 -7.75 6.67 12.28
N PRO A 36 -8.23 5.87 11.30
CA PRO A 36 -8.49 6.38 9.97
C PRO A 36 -9.66 7.35 9.97
N HIS A 37 -9.55 8.46 9.20
CA HIS A 37 -10.62 9.43 9.02
C HIS A 37 -10.53 10.08 7.65
N LEU A 38 -11.66 10.51 7.11
CA LEU A 38 -11.74 11.17 5.80
C LEU A 38 -11.85 12.69 5.92
N VAL A 39 -12.43 13.18 7.01
CA VAL A 39 -12.67 14.61 7.22
C VAL A 39 -11.54 15.20 8.03
N THR A 40 -10.84 16.19 7.47
CA THR A 40 -9.77 16.93 8.15
C THR A 40 -10.26 18.25 8.74
N LYS A 41 -11.26 18.89 8.08
CA LYS A 41 -11.82 20.17 8.52
C LYS A 41 -13.30 20.24 8.22
N VAL A 42 -14.02 20.97 9.06
CA VAL A 42 -15.40 21.41 8.82
C VAL A 42 -15.36 22.92 8.66
N LEU A 43 -15.91 23.43 7.56
CA LEU A 43 -15.95 24.84 7.24
C LEU A 43 -17.38 25.36 7.35
N ASP A 44 -17.56 26.65 7.65
CA ASP A 44 -18.82 27.35 7.55
C ASP A 44 -19.13 27.81 6.09
N SER A 45 -20.26 28.45 5.89
CA SER A 45 -20.70 28.94 4.56
C SER A 45 -19.77 30.03 3.96
N ASN A 46 -18.92 30.64 4.78
CA ASN A 46 -17.99 31.70 4.36
C ASN A 46 -16.55 31.16 4.20
N GLY A 47 -16.33 29.85 4.39
CA GLY A 47 -15.02 29.21 4.32
C GLY A 47 -14.23 29.28 5.63
N GLY A 48 -14.80 29.81 6.72
CA GLY A 48 -14.17 29.83 8.03
C GLY A 48 -14.10 28.42 8.65
N THR A 49 -12.99 28.08 9.31
CA THR A 49 -12.83 26.77 9.95
C THR A 49 -13.63 26.71 11.24
N VAL A 50 -14.67 25.88 11.26
CA VAL A 50 -15.50 25.58 12.44
C VAL A 50 -14.85 24.53 13.33
N LYS A 51 -14.25 23.50 12.71
CA LYS A 51 -13.63 22.39 13.43
C LYS A 51 -12.48 21.81 12.62
N THR A 52 -11.37 21.54 13.29
CA THR A 52 -10.26 20.73 12.75
C THR A 52 -10.29 19.35 13.41
N ILE A 53 -10.10 18.29 12.62
CA ILE A 53 -9.99 16.92 13.10
C ILE A 53 -8.52 16.53 13.02
N SER A 54 -7.89 16.39 14.19
CA SER A 54 -6.48 15.99 14.27
C SER A 54 -6.35 14.46 14.21
N PRO A 55 -5.23 13.95 13.68
CA PRO A 55 -4.92 12.54 13.75
C PRO A 55 -4.90 12.01 15.18
N ILE A 56 -5.50 10.84 15.42
CA ILE A 56 -5.54 10.19 16.73
C ILE A 56 -4.63 8.96 16.67
N LEU A 57 -3.50 9.03 17.38
CA LEU A 57 -2.61 7.88 17.56
C LEU A 57 -3.26 6.92 18.57
N LEU A 58 -3.49 5.67 18.12
CA LEU A 58 -4.08 4.63 18.96
C LEU A 58 -3.01 3.79 19.66
N LYS A 59 -1.95 3.41 18.96
CA LYS A 59 -0.85 2.60 19.50
C LYS A 59 0.36 2.61 18.58
N GLN A 60 1.51 2.16 19.10
CA GLN A 60 2.65 1.73 18.29
C GLN A 60 2.64 0.20 18.18
N THR A 61 2.63 -0.34 16.95
CA THR A 61 2.48 -1.78 16.66
C THR A 61 3.83 -2.48 16.58
N ILE A 62 4.85 -1.81 16.04
CA ILE A 62 6.23 -2.28 15.90
C ILE A 62 7.19 -1.12 16.18
N SER A 63 8.47 -1.41 16.38
CA SER A 63 9.49 -0.37 16.52
C SER A 63 9.79 0.31 15.17
N SER A 64 10.26 1.56 15.22
CA SER A 64 10.67 2.30 14.02
C SER A 64 11.80 1.61 13.26
N ARG A 65 12.68 0.89 13.96
CA ARG A 65 13.72 0.07 13.32
C ARG A 65 13.12 -1.04 12.46
N ILE A 66 12.18 -1.83 13.02
CA ILE A 66 11.50 -2.90 12.27
C ILE A 66 10.73 -2.30 11.09
N SER A 67 10.08 -1.15 11.27
CA SER A 67 9.42 -0.42 10.18
C SER A 67 10.39 -0.10 9.03
N SER A 68 11.58 0.42 9.35
CA SER A 68 12.63 0.71 8.36
C SER A 68 13.11 -0.55 7.65
N ASP A 69 13.36 -1.64 8.39
CA ASP A 69 13.79 -2.91 7.81
C ASP A 69 12.73 -3.45 6.81
N ILE A 70 11.44 -3.39 7.17
CA ILE A 70 10.34 -3.83 6.30
C ILE A 70 10.25 -2.95 5.04
N ARG A 71 10.36 -1.61 5.15
CA ARG A 71 10.39 -0.73 3.98
C ARG A 71 11.51 -1.12 3.01
N SER A 72 12.70 -1.41 3.52
CA SER A 72 13.84 -1.83 2.71
C SER A 72 13.56 -3.15 1.97
N TYR A 73 12.96 -4.14 2.64
CA TYR A 73 12.58 -5.40 1.98
C TYR A 73 11.49 -5.20 0.92
N MET A 74 10.52 -4.34 1.18
CA MET A 74 9.47 -4.02 0.20
C MET A 74 10.01 -3.22 -1.00
N ALA A 75 11.02 -2.37 -0.80
CA ALA A 75 11.73 -1.70 -1.89
C ALA A 75 12.48 -2.71 -2.78
N LEU A 76 13.18 -3.69 -2.19
CA LEU A 76 13.81 -4.77 -2.95
C LEU A 76 12.79 -5.57 -3.79
N SER A 77 11.56 -5.76 -3.30
CA SER A 77 10.49 -6.41 -4.06
C SER A 77 10.11 -5.63 -5.32
N VAL A 78 10.15 -4.30 -5.28
CA VAL A 78 9.91 -3.43 -6.45
C VAL A 78 11.14 -3.38 -7.37
N GLN A 79 12.34 -3.35 -6.81
CA GLN A 79 13.57 -3.27 -7.62
C GLN A 79 13.88 -4.57 -8.37
N GLN A 80 13.73 -5.71 -7.70
CA GLN A 80 14.24 -7.01 -8.18
C GLN A 80 13.22 -8.15 -8.10
N GLY A 81 12.07 -7.93 -7.45
CA GLY A 81 11.12 -8.97 -7.12
C GLY A 81 9.83 -8.96 -7.97
N THR A 82 8.79 -9.54 -7.38
CA THR A 82 7.47 -9.70 -8.01
C THR A 82 6.70 -8.39 -8.17
N SER A 83 7.11 -7.33 -7.49
CA SER A 83 6.45 -6.02 -7.50
C SER A 83 7.06 -5.04 -8.52
N ARG A 84 7.98 -5.46 -9.39
CA ARG A 84 8.73 -4.59 -10.31
C ARG A 84 7.88 -3.78 -11.29
N HIS A 85 6.67 -4.25 -11.59
CA HIS A 85 5.75 -3.55 -12.50
C HIS A 85 5.06 -2.34 -11.87
N SER A 86 5.21 -2.15 -10.56
CA SER A 86 4.70 -0.97 -9.85
C SER A 86 5.72 0.16 -9.75
N LYS A 87 6.93 0.01 -10.29
CA LYS A 87 8.00 1.02 -10.22
C LYS A 87 7.54 2.33 -10.87
N VAL A 88 7.68 3.44 -10.14
CA VAL A 88 7.41 4.80 -10.62
C VAL A 88 8.73 5.49 -10.92
N GLN A 89 8.86 6.04 -12.13
CA GLN A 89 10.09 6.71 -12.55
C GLN A 89 10.37 7.96 -11.71
N GLY A 90 11.59 8.08 -11.21
CA GLY A 90 12.04 9.21 -10.39
C GLY A 90 11.68 9.10 -8.91
N TYR A 91 10.98 8.05 -8.49
CA TYR A 91 10.60 7.87 -7.09
C TYR A 91 10.96 6.48 -6.58
N SER A 92 11.58 6.45 -5.41
CA SER A 92 11.76 5.20 -4.69
C SER A 92 10.38 4.70 -4.20
N SER A 93 10.15 3.41 -4.30
CA SER A 93 8.89 2.81 -3.88
C SER A 93 9.08 1.41 -3.32
N GLY A 94 8.19 1.03 -2.44
CA GLY A 94 8.12 -0.32 -1.89
C GLY A 94 6.74 -0.92 -2.09
N GLY A 95 6.65 -2.25 -2.19
CA GLY A 95 5.35 -2.88 -2.37
C GLY A 95 5.36 -4.39 -2.26
N LYS A 96 4.15 -4.95 -2.16
CA LYS A 96 3.90 -6.39 -2.11
C LYS A 96 2.66 -6.75 -2.90
N THR A 97 2.78 -7.77 -3.72
CA THR A 97 1.66 -8.39 -4.45
C THR A 97 0.89 -9.35 -3.56
N GLY A 98 -0.41 -9.48 -3.81
CA GLY A 98 -1.27 -10.50 -3.24
C GLY A 98 -2.02 -11.26 -4.32
N THR A 99 -2.23 -12.56 -4.11
CA THR A 99 -3.04 -13.42 -4.97
C THR A 99 -3.82 -14.38 -4.09
N ALA A 100 -5.14 -14.31 -4.15
CA ALA A 100 -6.03 -15.17 -3.38
C ALA A 100 -7.02 -15.88 -4.31
N GLU A 101 -7.01 -17.20 -4.28
CA GLU A 101 -8.02 -18.01 -4.97
C GLU A 101 -9.34 -17.96 -4.18
N LYS A 102 -10.43 -17.70 -4.89
CA LYS A 102 -11.77 -17.64 -4.29
C LYS A 102 -12.35 -19.03 -4.04
N TYR A 103 -13.27 -19.12 -3.08
CA TYR A 103 -14.00 -20.37 -2.84
C TYR A 103 -15.15 -20.59 -3.82
N PRO A 104 -15.42 -21.87 -4.21
CA PRO A 104 -14.63 -23.07 -3.89
C PRO A 104 -13.31 -23.06 -4.67
N ARG A 105 -12.22 -23.55 -4.05
CA ARG A 105 -10.90 -23.61 -4.71
C ARG A 105 -10.93 -24.50 -5.94
N GLY A 106 -10.10 -24.22 -6.93
CA GLY A 106 -10.08 -24.90 -8.21
C GLY A 106 -11.11 -24.38 -9.21
N ASN A 107 -11.77 -23.25 -8.92
CA ASN A 107 -12.74 -22.62 -9.82
C ASN A 107 -12.12 -21.65 -10.82
N GLY A 108 -10.80 -21.40 -10.75
CA GLY A 108 -10.08 -20.48 -11.60
C GLY A 108 -10.35 -19.00 -11.33
N LYS A 109 -11.05 -18.67 -10.22
CA LYS A 109 -11.40 -17.30 -9.85
C LYS A 109 -10.46 -16.77 -8.80
N TYR A 110 -9.90 -15.60 -9.06
CA TYR A 110 -8.89 -14.98 -8.18
C TYR A 110 -9.23 -13.53 -7.85
N LEU A 111 -8.79 -13.14 -6.67
CA LEU A 111 -8.61 -11.76 -6.27
C LEU A 111 -7.11 -11.48 -6.27
N VAL A 112 -6.68 -10.53 -7.09
CA VAL A 112 -5.28 -10.10 -7.14
C VAL A 112 -5.16 -8.69 -6.60
N SER A 113 -4.08 -8.43 -5.88
CA SER A 113 -3.90 -7.15 -5.22
C SER A 113 -2.45 -6.69 -5.23
N PHE A 114 -2.27 -5.41 -5.01
CA PHE A 114 -0.98 -4.78 -4.76
C PHE A 114 -1.14 -3.74 -3.67
N ILE A 115 -0.29 -3.80 -2.66
CA ILE A 115 -0.14 -2.75 -1.67
C ILE A 115 1.25 -2.16 -1.77
N GLY A 116 1.34 -0.82 -1.83
CA GLY A 116 2.62 -0.14 -2.02
C GLY A 116 2.64 1.22 -1.36
N PHE A 117 3.82 1.82 -1.34
CA PHE A 117 4.07 3.15 -0.79
C PHE A 117 5.24 3.83 -1.51
N ALA A 118 5.29 5.13 -1.44
CA ALA A 118 6.36 5.98 -1.96
C ALA A 118 6.42 7.32 -1.20
N PRO A 119 7.62 7.95 -1.08
CA PRO A 119 8.97 7.38 -1.22
C PRO A 119 9.31 6.30 -0.17
N VAL A 120 10.48 5.64 -0.29
CA VAL A 120 10.88 4.57 0.66
C VAL A 120 11.29 5.13 2.02
N ASP A 121 12.09 6.19 2.03
CA ASP A 121 12.66 6.71 3.28
C ASP A 121 11.65 7.54 4.08
N ASP A 122 10.85 8.36 3.40
CA ASP A 122 9.80 9.18 4.01
C ASP A 122 8.46 8.97 3.27
N PRO A 123 7.70 7.91 3.56
CA PRO A 123 6.49 7.57 2.84
C PRO A 123 5.42 8.65 2.94
N ALA A 124 5.09 9.27 1.80
CA ALA A 124 4.03 10.26 1.68
C ALA A 124 2.68 9.63 1.35
N VAL A 125 2.68 8.48 0.66
CA VAL A 125 1.48 7.81 0.16
C VAL A 125 1.56 6.31 0.41
N VAL A 126 0.44 5.73 0.83
CA VAL A 126 0.19 4.29 0.77
C VAL A 126 -0.95 4.05 -0.20
N ILE A 127 -0.80 3.09 -1.10
CA ILE A 127 -1.82 2.69 -2.07
C ILE A 127 -2.15 1.21 -1.91
N TYR A 128 -3.43 0.87 -1.98
CA TYR A 128 -3.90 -0.51 -2.02
C TYR A 128 -4.87 -0.68 -3.17
N VAL A 129 -4.50 -1.50 -4.14
CA VAL A 129 -5.29 -1.81 -5.33
C VAL A 129 -5.71 -3.26 -5.29
N VAL A 130 -6.99 -3.50 -5.50
CA VAL A 130 -7.59 -4.84 -5.57
C VAL A 130 -8.33 -4.98 -6.88
N VAL A 131 -8.09 -6.07 -7.58
CA VAL A 131 -8.83 -6.47 -8.79
C VAL A 131 -9.47 -7.82 -8.51
N ASP A 132 -10.80 -7.81 -8.43
CA ASP A 132 -11.62 -8.99 -8.15
C ASP A 132 -12.11 -9.63 -9.45
N GLU A 133 -11.79 -10.91 -9.65
CA GLU A 133 -12.14 -11.69 -10.85
C GLU A 133 -11.83 -10.93 -12.15
N PRO A 134 -10.55 -10.58 -12.43
CA PRO A 134 -10.21 -9.86 -13.64
C PRO A 134 -10.71 -10.64 -14.87
N ASN A 135 -11.32 -9.92 -15.83
CA ASN A 135 -11.86 -10.53 -17.05
C ASN A 135 -10.74 -10.85 -18.06
N VAL A 136 -9.89 -11.80 -17.69
CA VAL A 136 -8.71 -12.26 -18.43
C VAL A 136 -8.54 -13.78 -18.26
N GLU A 137 -7.74 -14.41 -19.13
CA GLU A 137 -7.46 -15.85 -19.08
C GLU A 137 -6.67 -16.23 -17.80
N ASP A 138 -5.59 -15.50 -17.50
CA ASP A 138 -4.81 -15.69 -16.26
C ASP A 138 -5.24 -14.71 -15.18
N GLN A 139 -6.27 -15.08 -14.42
CA GLN A 139 -6.78 -14.26 -13.31
C GLN A 139 -5.81 -14.16 -12.13
N ALA A 140 -4.88 -15.10 -11.98
CA ALA A 140 -3.90 -15.10 -10.89
C ALA A 140 -2.75 -14.09 -11.09
N ASN A 141 -2.71 -13.42 -12.23
CA ASN A 141 -1.64 -12.51 -12.58
C ASN A 141 -1.73 -11.18 -11.82
N SER A 142 -0.84 -11.01 -10.83
CA SER A 142 -0.78 -9.82 -9.97
C SER A 142 -0.13 -8.59 -10.62
N THR A 143 0.17 -8.60 -11.93
CA THR A 143 0.70 -7.41 -12.62
C THR A 143 -0.38 -6.34 -12.85
N TYR A 144 -1.64 -6.73 -12.99
CA TYR A 144 -2.74 -5.78 -13.22
C TYR A 144 -2.86 -4.72 -12.11
N PRO A 145 -2.98 -5.09 -10.82
CA PRO A 145 -3.03 -4.08 -9.75
C PRO A 145 -1.73 -3.28 -9.63
N GLN A 146 -0.58 -3.81 -10.04
CA GLN A 146 0.68 -3.07 -10.06
C GLN A 146 0.66 -1.94 -11.11
N TYR A 147 0.21 -2.21 -12.34
CA TYR A 147 0.11 -1.18 -13.38
C TYR A 147 -0.89 -0.07 -13.00
N ILE A 148 -2.01 -0.46 -12.38
CA ILE A 148 -2.98 0.53 -11.88
C ILE A 148 -2.34 1.41 -10.80
N ALA A 149 -1.63 0.80 -9.84
CA ALA A 149 -0.93 1.53 -8.78
C ALA A 149 0.16 2.44 -9.35
N GLN A 150 0.96 1.96 -10.30
CA GLN A 150 2.00 2.73 -10.98
C GLN A 150 1.39 3.97 -11.66
N GLY A 151 0.32 3.80 -12.44
CA GLY A 151 -0.33 4.91 -13.12
C GLY A 151 -0.86 5.96 -12.15
N ILE A 152 -1.51 5.53 -11.06
CA ILE A 152 -2.02 6.45 -10.02
C ILE A 152 -0.85 7.18 -9.34
N LEU A 153 0.19 6.48 -8.91
CA LEU A 153 1.32 7.09 -8.20
C LEU A 153 2.11 8.05 -9.09
N SER A 154 2.24 7.77 -10.39
CA SER A 154 2.93 8.64 -11.35
C SER A 154 2.28 10.04 -11.46
N GLU A 155 0.98 10.14 -11.25
CA GLU A 155 0.25 11.41 -11.25
C GLU A 155 0.12 11.99 -9.83
N LEU A 156 -0.09 11.14 -8.84
CA LEU A 156 -0.36 11.56 -7.47
C LEU A 156 0.85 12.15 -6.77
N LEU A 157 2.05 11.56 -6.94
CA LEU A 157 3.26 12.04 -6.26
C LEU A 157 3.62 13.48 -6.66
N PRO A 158 3.67 13.84 -7.96
CA PRO A 158 3.86 15.23 -8.36
C PRO A 158 2.73 16.15 -7.87
N TYR A 159 1.47 15.70 -7.91
CA TYR A 159 0.33 16.48 -7.42
C TYR A 159 0.45 16.83 -5.93
N LEU A 160 1.00 15.92 -5.13
CA LEU A 160 1.27 16.14 -3.71
C LEU A 160 2.57 16.91 -3.44
N ASN A 161 3.27 17.36 -4.50
CA ASN A 161 4.59 18.02 -4.42
C ASN A 161 5.66 17.17 -3.75
N VAL A 162 5.57 15.83 -3.88
CA VAL A 162 6.63 14.93 -3.45
C VAL A 162 7.83 15.11 -4.39
N VAL A 163 8.99 15.37 -3.83
CA VAL A 163 10.22 15.56 -4.61
C VAL A 163 10.73 14.20 -5.07
N PRO A 164 11.10 14.04 -6.36
CA PRO A 164 11.78 12.83 -6.83
C PRO A 164 13.06 12.54 -6.04
N ASP A 165 13.24 11.29 -5.65
CA ASP A 165 14.36 10.83 -4.81
C ASP A 165 15.21 9.74 -5.49
N GLU A 166 14.90 9.39 -6.74
CA GLU A 166 15.73 8.56 -7.61
C GLU A 166 16.12 9.33 -8.88
N SER A 167 17.30 9.06 -9.42
CA SER A 167 17.69 9.51 -10.74
C SER A 167 16.94 8.74 -11.83
N GLU A 168 16.93 9.26 -13.08
CA GLU A 168 16.24 8.61 -14.20
C GLU A 168 16.74 7.18 -14.50
N ASP A 169 17.97 6.86 -14.12
CA ASP A 169 18.56 5.53 -14.23
C ASP A 169 18.24 4.60 -13.03
N GLY A 170 17.51 5.09 -12.04
CA GLY A 170 17.08 4.35 -10.86
C GLY A 170 18.14 4.22 -9.77
N THR A 171 19.17 5.05 -9.80
CA THR A 171 20.15 5.19 -8.71
C THR A 171 19.70 6.27 -7.73
N VAL A 172 19.94 6.08 -6.43
CA VAL A 172 19.74 7.15 -5.42
C VAL A 172 20.83 8.19 -5.60
N PRO A 173 20.50 9.48 -5.69
CA PRO A 173 21.48 10.55 -5.86
C PRO A 173 22.44 10.69 -4.68
#